data_dec296221d358bd5bef14c9aaaf942b8
#
_entry.id   dec296221d358bd5bef14c9aaaf942b8
#
_cell.length_a   1.000
_cell.length_b   1.000
_cell.length_c   1.000
_cell.angle_alpha   90.00
_cell.angle_beta   90.00
_cell.angle_gamma   90.00
#
_symmetry.space_group_name_H-M   'P 1'
#
loop_
_entity.id
_entity.type
_entity.pdbx_description
1 polymer ?
#
loop_
_entity_poly.entity_id
_entity_poly.type
_entity_poly.pdbx_seq_one_letter_code
_entity_poly.pdbx_strand_id
1 'polypeptide(L)'
;TIPDPGTYMNFQTCNQIPQKANNWSGDNNSRYCNPEYDRLWQSASQELDSDQRAKLFIEMNDLLDQDVAVIPLVHRADVMAFGSNLTGYKPTAWDMRTWDIMNWKRN
;
A
#
# COMPACT_ATOMS: atom_id res chain seq x y z
N THR A 1 1.08 7.82 4.11
CA THR A 1 1.14 7.20 2.76
C THR A 1 2.56 7.31 2.26
N ILE A 2 3.18 6.20 1.90
CA ILE A 2 4.52 6.16 1.32
C ILE A 2 4.33 6.18 -0.20
N PRO A 3 4.97 7.09 -0.96
CA PRO A 3 4.82 7.16 -2.41
C PRO A 3 5.36 5.93 -3.15
N ASP A 4 6.26 5.18 -2.51
CA ASP A 4 6.88 3.98 -3.06
C ASP A 4 5.90 2.80 -3.04
N PRO A 5 5.61 2.13 -4.16
CA PRO A 5 4.70 1.01 -4.22
C PRO A 5 5.24 -0.26 -3.55
N GLY A 6 6.54 -0.30 -3.24
CA GLY A 6 7.22 -1.49 -2.72
C GLY A 6 6.56 -2.09 -1.48
N THR A 7 6.10 -1.27 -0.54
CA THR A 7 5.41 -1.78 0.66
C THR A 7 4.13 -2.53 0.30
N TYR A 8 3.32 -1.98 -0.61
CA TYR A 8 2.09 -2.63 -1.05
C TYR A 8 2.38 -3.91 -1.85
N MET A 9 3.35 -3.86 -2.76
CA MET A 9 3.73 -5.01 -3.58
C MET A 9 4.29 -6.16 -2.74
N ASN A 10 5.01 -5.87 -1.65
CA ASN A 10 5.47 -6.89 -0.71
C ASN A 10 4.32 -7.71 -0.12
N PHE A 11 3.17 -7.09 0.15
CA PHE A 11 2.02 -7.77 0.78
C PHE A 11 1.48 -8.94 -0.06
N GLN A 12 1.73 -8.97 -1.36
CA GLN A 12 1.26 -10.02 -2.25
C GLN A 12 2.28 -11.17 -2.46
N THR A 13 3.43 -11.12 -1.82
CA THR A 13 4.44 -12.19 -1.92
C THR A 13 4.02 -13.45 -1.15
N CYS A 14 4.54 -14.61 -1.57
CA CYS A 14 4.21 -15.89 -0.95
C CYS A 14 4.57 -15.96 0.53
N ASN A 15 5.67 -15.32 0.94
CA ASN A 15 6.14 -15.33 2.33
C ASN A 15 5.24 -14.49 3.27
N GLN A 16 4.42 -13.60 2.71
CA GLN A 16 3.46 -12.79 3.46
C GLN A 16 2.12 -13.50 3.72
N ILE A 17 1.96 -14.75 3.27
CA ILE A 17 0.75 -15.54 3.54
C ILE A 17 0.73 -15.92 5.03
N PRO A 18 -0.32 -15.52 5.79
CA PRO A 18 -0.46 -15.94 7.18
C PRO A 18 -0.57 -17.47 7.31
N GLN A 19 0.34 -18.08 8.07
CA GLN A 19 0.40 -19.53 8.27
C GLN A 19 1.12 -19.87 9.59
N LYS A 20 1.01 -21.12 10.02
CA LYS A 20 1.58 -21.58 11.28
C LYS A 20 3.10 -21.33 11.37
N ALA A 21 3.82 -21.47 10.25
CA ALA A 21 5.27 -21.28 10.20
C ALA A 21 5.72 -19.86 10.52
N ASN A 22 4.88 -18.84 10.28
CA ASN A 22 5.14 -17.44 10.58
C ASN A 22 4.25 -16.90 11.72
N ASN A 23 3.72 -17.78 12.58
CA ASN A 23 2.80 -17.43 13.67
C ASN A 23 1.55 -16.67 13.20
N TRP A 24 1.05 -17.00 12.02
CA TRP A 24 -0.09 -16.33 11.38
C TRP A 24 0.14 -14.83 11.12
N SER A 25 1.40 -14.42 11.06
CA SER A 25 1.82 -13.08 10.71
C SER A 25 1.96 -12.95 9.20
N GLY A 26 1.56 -11.79 8.65
CA GLY A 26 1.65 -11.46 7.23
C GLY A 26 0.40 -10.76 6.73
N ASP A 27 0.52 -10.09 5.61
CA ASP A 27 -0.52 -9.20 5.06
C ASP A 27 -1.17 -9.76 3.78
N ASN A 28 -0.69 -10.90 3.25
CA ASN A 28 -1.24 -11.56 2.07
C ASN A 28 -2.54 -12.33 2.41
N ASN A 29 -3.63 -11.60 2.59
CA ASN A 29 -4.93 -12.19 2.93
C ASN A 29 -5.59 -12.92 1.75
N SER A 30 -5.25 -12.57 0.51
CA SER A 30 -5.72 -13.25 -0.70
C SER A 30 -5.11 -14.64 -0.84
N ARG A 31 -3.99 -14.89 -0.17
CA ARG A 31 -3.16 -16.11 -0.28
C ARG A 31 -2.62 -16.32 -1.69
N TYR A 32 -2.52 -15.25 -2.47
CA TYR A 32 -1.86 -15.28 -3.77
C TYR A 32 -0.40 -15.71 -3.61
N CYS A 33 0.07 -16.60 -4.48
CA CYS A 33 1.46 -17.06 -4.46
C CYS A 33 1.89 -17.42 -5.88
N ASN A 34 2.73 -16.58 -6.46
CA ASN A 34 3.31 -16.78 -7.77
C ASN A 34 4.84 -16.61 -7.65
N PRO A 35 5.64 -17.67 -7.94
CA PRO A 35 7.10 -17.61 -7.81
C PRO A 35 7.74 -16.53 -8.70
N GLU A 36 7.15 -16.23 -9.86
CA GLU A 36 7.64 -15.17 -10.73
C GLU A 36 7.41 -13.78 -10.12
N TYR A 37 6.26 -13.59 -9.46
CA TYR A 37 6.00 -12.38 -8.69
C TYR A 37 7.04 -12.19 -7.57
N ASP A 38 7.35 -13.26 -6.83
CA ASP A 38 8.37 -13.22 -5.77
C ASP A 38 9.76 -12.90 -6.33
N ARG A 39 10.10 -13.44 -7.50
CA ARG A 39 11.37 -13.14 -8.19
C ARG A 39 11.46 -11.66 -8.58
N LEU A 40 10.40 -11.12 -9.17
CA LEU A 40 10.32 -9.70 -9.54
C LEU A 40 10.41 -8.80 -8.30
N TRP A 41 9.73 -9.18 -7.20
CA TRP A 41 9.84 -8.46 -5.94
C TRP A 41 11.27 -8.40 -5.41
N GLN A 42 11.99 -9.53 -5.41
CA GLN A 42 13.39 -9.58 -4.98
C GLN A 42 14.26 -8.66 -5.83
N SER A 43 14.08 -8.66 -7.14
CA SER A 43 14.81 -7.77 -8.06
C SER A 43 14.47 -6.30 -7.80
N ALA A 44 13.20 -5.95 -7.69
CA ALA A 44 12.74 -4.57 -7.45
C ALA A 44 13.20 -4.03 -6.09
N SER A 45 13.30 -4.89 -5.07
CA SER A 45 13.75 -4.50 -3.73
C SER A 45 15.24 -4.14 -3.66
N GLN A 46 16.03 -4.58 -4.62
CA GLN A 46 17.47 -4.34 -4.70
C GLN A 46 17.85 -3.34 -5.80
N GLU A 47 16.91 -3.01 -6.69
CA GLU A 47 17.15 -2.10 -7.81
C GLU A 47 17.21 -0.64 -7.33
N LEU A 48 18.31 0.03 -7.66
CA LEU A 48 18.56 1.43 -7.30
C LEU A 48 18.22 2.41 -8.41
N ASP A 49 18.20 1.95 -9.66
CA ASP A 49 17.75 2.76 -10.79
C ASP A 49 16.22 2.88 -10.76
N SER A 50 15.72 4.10 -10.65
CA SER A 50 14.29 4.37 -10.51
C SER A 50 13.45 3.90 -11.70
N ASP A 51 14.01 4.00 -12.92
CA ASP A 51 13.29 3.65 -14.13
C ASP A 51 13.23 2.13 -14.33
N GLN A 52 14.31 1.43 -13.99
CA GLN A 52 14.32 -0.04 -14.01
C GLN A 52 13.41 -0.59 -12.92
N ARG A 53 13.47 -0.02 -11.73
CA ARG A 53 12.60 -0.40 -10.60
C ARG A 53 11.12 -0.19 -10.92
N ALA A 54 10.77 0.92 -11.58
CA ALA A 54 9.39 1.17 -12.02
C ALA A 54 8.90 0.11 -13.00
N LYS A 55 9.73 -0.33 -13.95
CA LYS A 55 9.38 -1.42 -14.89
C LYS A 55 9.09 -2.72 -14.15
N LEU A 56 9.92 -3.10 -13.17
CA LEU A 56 9.69 -4.29 -12.37
C LEU A 56 8.36 -4.23 -11.62
N PHE A 57 8.00 -3.08 -11.05
CA PHE A 57 6.70 -2.91 -10.39
C PHE A 57 5.51 -2.96 -11.37
N ILE A 58 5.68 -2.47 -12.60
CA ILE A 58 4.67 -2.60 -13.65
C ILE A 58 4.46 -4.07 -14.00
N GLU A 59 5.53 -4.84 -14.23
CA GLU A 59 5.45 -6.27 -14.51
C GLU A 59 4.79 -7.04 -13.36
N MET A 60 5.09 -6.70 -12.11
CA MET A 60 4.43 -7.29 -10.94
C MET A 60 2.93 -6.98 -10.91
N ASN A 61 2.54 -5.75 -11.24
CA ASN A 61 1.14 -5.36 -11.31
C ASN A 61 0.39 -6.10 -12.43
N ASP A 62 1.03 -6.26 -13.59
CA ASP A 62 0.48 -7.00 -14.71
C ASP A 62 0.23 -8.48 -14.36
N LEU A 63 1.12 -9.10 -13.57
CA LEU A 63 0.90 -10.46 -13.06
C LEU A 63 -0.31 -10.53 -12.11
N LEU A 64 -0.48 -9.58 -11.20
CA LEU A 64 -1.64 -9.54 -10.29
C LEU A 64 -2.95 -9.40 -11.07
N ASP A 65 -2.93 -8.59 -12.13
CA ASP A 65 -4.09 -8.38 -13.00
C ASP A 65 -4.42 -9.61 -13.84
N GLN A 66 -3.41 -10.22 -14.47
CA GLN A 66 -3.57 -11.45 -15.27
C GLN A 66 -4.06 -12.64 -14.43
N ASP A 67 -3.52 -12.80 -13.23
CA ASP A 67 -3.90 -13.89 -12.32
C ASP A 67 -5.21 -13.58 -11.55
N VAL A 68 -5.76 -12.38 -11.73
CA VAL A 68 -6.95 -11.89 -11.01
C VAL A 68 -6.79 -12.08 -9.50
N ALA A 69 -5.59 -11.82 -8.97
CA ALA A 69 -5.26 -11.99 -7.56
C ALA A 69 -6.09 -11.09 -6.63
N VAL A 70 -6.47 -9.91 -7.11
CA VAL A 70 -7.29 -8.92 -6.41
C VAL A 70 -8.27 -8.27 -7.40
N ILE A 71 -9.53 -8.16 -7.01
CA ILE A 71 -10.55 -7.45 -7.77
C ILE A 71 -10.87 -6.14 -7.03
N PRO A 72 -10.40 -4.98 -7.50
CA PRO A 72 -10.74 -3.71 -6.87
C PRO A 72 -12.21 -3.37 -7.12
N LEU A 73 -12.98 -3.17 -6.05
CA LEU A 73 -14.42 -2.89 -6.14
C LEU A 73 -14.76 -1.41 -5.97
N VAL A 74 -14.04 -0.72 -5.09
CA VAL A 74 -14.34 0.67 -4.76
C VAL A 74 -13.10 1.39 -4.22
N HIS A 75 -12.91 2.62 -4.67
CA HIS A 75 -11.98 3.54 -4.05
C HIS A 75 -12.70 4.23 -2.88
N ARG A 76 -12.36 3.83 -1.65
CA ARG A 76 -13.00 4.36 -0.46
C ARG A 76 -12.54 5.78 -0.18
N ALA A 77 -13.51 6.69 -0.02
CA ALA A 77 -13.22 8.05 0.44
C ALA A 77 -12.87 8.05 1.93
N ASP A 78 -11.97 8.94 2.31
CA ASP A 78 -11.68 9.23 3.71
C ASP A 78 -12.79 10.12 4.28
N VAL A 79 -13.54 9.59 5.24
CA VAL A 79 -14.62 10.33 5.89
C VAL A 79 -14.13 10.83 7.23
N MET A 80 -14.33 12.12 7.48
CA MET A 80 -13.95 12.78 8.73
C MET A 80 -15.10 13.60 9.27
N ALA A 81 -15.21 13.62 10.60
CA ALA A 81 -16.15 14.47 11.31
C ALA A 81 -15.45 15.22 12.43
N PHE A 82 -15.74 16.49 12.57
CA PHE A 82 -15.24 17.35 13.65
C PHE A 82 -16.28 18.36 14.05
N GLY A 83 -16.14 18.89 15.27
CA GLY A 83 -17.06 19.88 15.79
C GLY A 83 -17.10 21.16 14.94
N SER A 84 -18.29 21.76 14.79
CA SER A 84 -18.48 22.98 14.00
C SER A 84 -17.67 24.20 14.49
N ASN A 85 -17.17 24.13 15.73
CA ASN A 85 -16.30 25.15 16.32
C ASN A 85 -14.79 24.94 16.06
N LEU A 86 -14.41 23.89 15.31
CA LEU A 86 -13.02 23.68 14.89
C LEU A 86 -12.77 24.38 13.57
N THR A 87 -11.73 25.22 13.51
CA THR A 87 -11.31 25.94 12.32
C THR A 87 -9.83 25.71 12.05
N GLY A 88 -9.36 26.01 10.82
CA GLY A 88 -7.96 25.86 10.42
C GLY A 88 -7.57 24.46 9.93
N TYR A 89 -8.48 23.49 9.96
CA TYR A 89 -8.23 22.18 9.42
C TYR A 89 -7.99 22.20 7.90
N LYS A 90 -6.93 21.54 7.45
CA LYS A 90 -6.60 21.37 6.01
C LYS A 90 -6.42 19.88 5.70
N PRO A 91 -7.30 19.29 4.91
CA PRO A 91 -7.12 17.90 4.48
C PRO A 91 -5.93 17.78 3.55
N THR A 92 -5.25 16.64 3.64
CA THR A 92 -4.21 16.23 2.68
C THR A 92 -4.40 14.77 2.31
N ALA A 93 -4.06 14.41 1.08
CA ALA A 93 -4.06 13.03 0.61
C ALA A 93 -2.79 12.25 1.02
N TRP A 94 -1.77 12.92 1.51
CA TRP A 94 -0.42 12.39 1.65
C TRP A 94 0.02 12.13 3.09
N ASP A 95 -0.61 12.80 4.04
CA ASP A 95 -0.16 12.75 5.42
C ASP A 95 -1.31 12.37 6.37
N MET A 96 -0.96 12.12 7.64
CA MET A 96 -1.97 11.83 8.64
C MET A 96 -2.92 13.01 8.85
N ARG A 97 -4.13 12.72 9.33
CA ARG A 97 -5.21 13.70 9.48
C ARG A 97 -4.89 14.87 10.41
N THR A 98 -3.91 14.70 11.27
CA THR A 98 -3.47 15.70 12.25
C THR A 98 -2.20 16.44 11.87
N TRP A 99 -1.75 16.31 10.62
CA TRP A 99 -0.48 16.92 10.15
C TRP A 99 -0.38 18.43 10.40
N ASP A 100 -1.51 19.14 10.32
CA ASP A 100 -1.62 20.59 10.45
C ASP A 100 -2.25 21.02 11.79
N ILE A 101 -2.21 20.17 12.81
CA ILE A 101 -2.88 20.39 14.11
C ILE A 101 -2.44 21.69 14.79
N MET A 102 -1.22 22.15 14.53
CA MET A 102 -0.67 23.38 15.05
C MET A 102 -1.44 24.65 14.62
N ASN A 103 -2.17 24.55 13.50
CA ASN A 103 -2.96 25.65 12.94
C ASN A 103 -4.46 25.55 13.31
N TRP A 104 -4.86 24.52 14.02
CA TRP A 104 -6.25 24.34 14.41
C TRP A 104 -6.61 25.30 15.54
N LYS A 105 -7.80 25.86 15.46
CA LYS A 105 -8.35 26.76 16.47
C LYS A 105 -9.75 26.31 16.85
N ARG A 106 -10.05 26.44 18.12
CA ARG A 106 -11.38 26.21 18.65
C ARG A 106 -12.02 27.56 18.99
N ASN A 107 -13.12 27.87 18.36
CA ASN A 107 -13.91 29.07 18.62
C ASN A 107 -14.96 28.80 19.71
#